data_744bc9d02096091e1f5c4189d922f9f4
#
_entry.id   744bc9d02096091e1f5c4189d922f9f4
#
_cell.length_a   1.000
_cell.length_b   1.000
_cell.length_c   1.000
_cell.angle_alpha   90.00
_cell.angle_beta   90.00
_cell.angle_gamma   90.00
#
_symmetry.space_group_name_H-M   'P 1'
#
loop_
_entity.id
_entity.type
_entity.pdbx_description
1 polymer ?
#
loop_
_entity_poly.entity_id
_entity_poly.type
_entity_poly.pdbx_seq_one_letter_code
_entity_poly.pdbx_strand_id
1 'polypeptide(L)'
;MILALPNTAAETADQIFVILRDWIVRHVPGGLQPIFSDLISVVAIVSVFASLFAITTVLERKGLGRIQNRYGPNRVGPFGFLQPLADGIKSLTKENIVPLAADQLVYVLAPVVLVVAAFAMYAVLPIGRNMTLTNLDAGVLFFFAASSVMELSIFMA
;
A
#
# COMPACT_ATOMS: atom_id res chain seq x y z
N MET A 1 -5.79 -1.34 -28.78
CA MET A 1 -7.00 -2.08 -28.40
C MET A 1 -7.97 -1.05 -27.81
N ILE A 2 -8.99 -0.66 -28.56
CA ILE A 2 -9.97 0.36 -28.14
C ILE A 2 -10.81 -0.28 -27.04
N LEU A 3 -10.63 0.15 -25.78
CA LEU A 3 -11.54 -0.23 -24.70
C LEU A 3 -12.95 0.23 -25.09
N ALA A 4 -13.86 -0.72 -25.29
CA ALA A 4 -15.27 -0.42 -25.45
C ALA A 4 -15.71 0.37 -24.21
N LEU A 5 -16.33 1.53 -24.41
CA LEU A 5 -16.88 2.34 -23.31
C LEU A 5 -17.89 1.48 -22.52
N PRO A 6 -17.82 1.49 -21.20
CA PRO A 6 -18.75 0.70 -20.38
C PRO A 6 -20.19 1.15 -20.61
N ASN A 7 -21.07 0.22 -20.87
CA ASN A 7 -22.47 0.48 -21.24
C ASN A 7 -23.39 0.70 -20.04
N THR A 8 -22.93 0.43 -18.82
CA THR A 8 -23.72 0.57 -17.59
C THR A 8 -22.98 1.36 -16.51
N ALA A 9 -23.72 2.04 -15.64
CA ALA A 9 -23.16 2.80 -14.53
C ALA A 9 -22.33 1.92 -13.55
N ALA A 10 -22.70 0.64 -13.42
CA ALA A 10 -21.95 -0.32 -12.61
C ALA A 10 -20.59 -0.65 -13.24
N GLU A 11 -20.52 -0.85 -14.57
CA GLU A 11 -19.26 -1.08 -15.27
C GLU A 11 -18.34 0.13 -15.24
N THR A 12 -18.92 1.34 -15.25
CA THR A 12 -18.13 2.59 -15.09
C THR A 12 -17.54 2.72 -13.69
N ALA A 13 -18.28 2.34 -12.66
CA ALA A 13 -17.79 2.37 -11.28
C ALA A 13 -16.62 1.40 -11.06
N ASP A 14 -16.72 0.18 -11.61
CA ASP A 14 -15.67 -0.84 -11.51
C ASP A 14 -14.37 -0.43 -12.25
N GLN A 15 -14.50 0.42 -13.27
CA GLN A 15 -13.38 0.82 -14.13
C GLN A 15 -12.87 2.25 -13.90
N ILE A 16 -13.39 2.96 -12.90
CA ILE A 16 -13.08 4.38 -12.68
C ILE A 16 -11.57 4.65 -12.58
N PHE A 17 -10.83 3.79 -11.89
CA PHE A 17 -9.37 3.91 -11.76
C PHE A 17 -8.64 3.66 -13.08
N VAL A 18 -9.12 2.70 -13.87
CA VAL A 18 -8.56 2.40 -15.20
C VAL A 18 -8.80 3.57 -16.15
N ILE A 19 -10.01 4.13 -16.13
CA ILE A 19 -10.37 5.29 -16.96
C ILE A 19 -9.53 6.52 -16.60
N LEU A 20 -9.36 6.80 -15.29
CA LEU A 20 -8.53 7.90 -14.83
C LEU A 20 -7.06 7.72 -15.21
N ARG A 21 -6.52 6.50 -15.02
CA ARG A 21 -5.16 6.16 -15.44
C ARG A 21 -4.96 6.41 -16.94
N ASP A 22 -5.84 5.85 -17.76
CA ASP A 22 -5.73 5.95 -19.23
C ASP A 22 -5.91 7.40 -19.71
N TRP A 23 -6.74 8.19 -19.04
CA TRP A 23 -6.89 9.62 -19.32
C TRP A 23 -5.58 10.38 -19.04
N ILE A 24 -4.92 10.11 -17.91
CA ILE A 24 -3.62 10.73 -17.56
C ILE A 24 -2.53 10.29 -18.55
N VAL A 25 -2.46 9.00 -18.84
CA VAL A 25 -1.41 8.41 -19.71
C VAL A 25 -1.49 8.92 -21.14
N ARG A 26 -2.68 9.26 -21.64
CA ARG A 26 -2.85 9.86 -22.99
C ARG A 26 -2.11 11.19 -23.20
N HIS A 27 -1.83 11.93 -22.12
CA HIS A 27 -1.10 13.19 -22.18
C HIS A 27 0.43 13.04 -22.14
N VAL A 28 0.93 11.81 -21.98
CA VAL A 28 2.36 11.48 -21.89
C VAL A 28 2.88 11.05 -23.28
N PRO A 29 4.11 11.44 -23.67
CA PRO A 29 4.74 10.98 -24.92
C PRO A 29 4.73 9.46 -25.04
N GLY A 30 4.44 8.92 -26.22
CA GLY A 30 4.15 7.50 -26.44
C GLY A 30 5.20 6.51 -25.94
N GLY A 31 6.49 6.90 -25.96
CA GLY A 31 7.58 6.03 -25.47
C GLY A 31 7.60 5.84 -23.94
N LEU A 32 6.98 6.74 -23.18
CA LEU A 32 6.95 6.70 -21.71
C LEU A 32 5.60 6.20 -21.16
N GLN A 33 4.59 6.05 -22.01
CA GLN A 33 3.24 5.65 -21.60
C GLN A 33 3.18 4.36 -20.77
N PRO A 34 3.88 3.27 -21.11
CA PRO A 34 3.83 2.04 -20.30
C PRO A 34 4.39 2.26 -18.90
N ILE A 35 5.52 2.96 -18.78
CA ILE A 35 6.15 3.24 -17.48
C ILE A 35 5.22 4.07 -16.59
N PHE A 36 4.59 5.12 -17.15
CA PHE A 36 3.64 5.95 -16.40
C PHE A 36 2.37 5.20 -16.03
N SER A 37 1.86 4.33 -16.90
CA SER A 37 0.73 3.47 -16.61
C SER A 37 0.98 2.56 -15.42
N ASP A 38 2.15 1.92 -15.39
CA ASP A 38 2.54 1.02 -14.31
C ASP A 38 2.77 1.78 -13.00
N LEU A 39 3.44 2.94 -13.07
CA LEU A 39 3.67 3.81 -11.92
C LEU A 39 2.34 4.27 -11.28
N ILE A 40 1.40 4.74 -12.09
CA ILE A 40 0.08 5.18 -11.60
C ILE A 40 -0.67 4.01 -10.97
N SER A 41 -0.61 2.82 -11.56
CA SER A 41 -1.23 1.62 -11.03
C SER A 41 -0.63 1.23 -9.67
N VAL A 42 0.70 1.25 -9.54
CA VAL A 42 1.39 1.00 -8.27
C VAL A 42 0.98 2.01 -7.20
N VAL A 43 0.99 3.30 -7.53
CA VAL A 43 0.60 4.37 -6.59
C VAL A 43 -0.85 4.22 -6.15
N ALA A 44 -1.76 3.89 -7.07
CA ALA A 44 -3.17 3.66 -6.76
C ALA A 44 -3.35 2.46 -5.80
N ILE A 45 -2.68 1.35 -6.08
CA ILE A 45 -2.70 0.14 -5.25
C ILE A 45 -2.20 0.44 -3.84
N VAL A 46 -1.02 1.03 -3.73
CA VAL A 46 -0.40 1.38 -2.44
C VAL A 46 -1.30 2.35 -1.66
N SER A 47 -1.90 3.35 -2.34
CA SER A 47 -2.79 4.32 -1.69
C SER A 47 -4.05 3.68 -1.12
N VAL A 48 -4.64 2.71 -1.81
CA VAL A 48 -5.81 1.96 -1.32
C VAL A 48 -5.45 1.18 -0.06
N PHE A 49 -4.35 0.42 -0.07
CA PHE A 49 -3.94 -0.36 1.10
C PHE A 49 -3.51 0.52 2.26
N ALA A 50 -2.78 1.62 2.02
CA ALA A 50 -2.41 2.59 3.04
C ALA A 50 -3.65 3.23 3.69
N SER A 51 -4.67 3.56 2.89
CA SER A 51 -5.94 4.10 3.39
C SER A 51 -6.71 3.09 4.21
N LEU A 52 -6.80 1.84 3.77
CA LEU A 52 -7.44 0.76 4.52
C LEU A 52 -6.71 0.51 5.85
N PHE A 53 -5.37 0.47 5.84
CA PHE A 53 -4.56 0.35 7.05
C PHE A 53 -4.83 1.50 8.02
N ALA A 54 -4.85 2.75 7.54
CA ALA A 54 -5.12 3.93 8.35
C ALA A 54 -6.51 3.85 9.01
N ILE A 55 -7.54 3.47 8.24
CA ILE A 55 -8.92 3.32 8.76
C ILE A 55 -8.96 2.19 9.80
N THR A 56 -8.38 1.04 9.52
CA THR A 56 -8.35 -0.12 10.44
C THR A 56 -7.68 0.25 11.75
N THR A 57 -6.55 0.95 11.71
CA THR A 57 -5.84 1.40 12.92
C THR A 57 -6.68 2.33 13.79
N VAL A 58 -7.43 3.25 13.18
CA VAL A 58 -8.34 4.14 13.92
C VAL A 58 -9.49 3.36 14.53
N LEU A 59 -10.09 2.43 13.79
CA LEU A 59 -11.19 1.59 14.26
C LEU A 59 -10.74 0.70 15.42
N GLU A 60 -9.59 0.07 15.32
CA GLU A 60 -9.00 -0.75 16.38
C GLU A 60 -8.78 0.06 17.66
N ARG A 61 -8.09 1.20 17.59
CA ARG A 61 -7.83 2.06 18.74
C ARG A 61 -9.11 2.59 19.38
N LYS A 62 -10.13 2.92 18.57
CA LYS A 62 -11.45 3.34 19.09
C LYS A 62 -12.22 2.18 19.72
N GLY A 63 -12.19 1.01 19.10
CA GLY A 63 -12.81 -0.20 19.62
C GLY A 63 -12.22 -0.60 20.96
N LEU A 64 -10.90 -0.70 21.05
CA LEU A 64 -10.19 -0.98 22.32
C LEU A 64 -10.47 0.10 23.38
N GLY A 65 -10.51 1.37 22.99
CA GLY A 65 -10.88 2.46 23.91
C GLY A 65 -12.24 2.24 24.53
N ARG A 66 -13.26 1.89 23.74
CA ARG A 66 -14.62 1.63 24.23
C ARG A 66 -14.69 0.42 25.16
N ILE A 67 -13.99 -0.68 24.83
CA ILE A 67 -13.91 -1.87 25.68
C ILE A 67 -13.29 -1.51 27.05
N GLN A 68 -12.31 -0.59 27.07
CA GLN A 68 -11.63 -0.13 28.27
C GLN A 68 -12.32 1.05 28.96
N ASN A 69 -13.56 1.40 28.59
CA ASN A 69 -14.31 2.56 29.11
C ASN A 69 -13.54 3.90 29.01
N ARG A 70 -12.75 4.08 27.95
CA ARG A 70 -12.06 5.34 27.65
C ARG A 70 -12.27 5.78 26.21
N TYR A 71 -12.04 7.05 25.94
CA TYR A 71 -12.08 7.57 24.58
C TYR A 71 -10.82 7.17 23.82
N GLY A 72 -11.00 6.64 22.59
CA GLY A 72 -9.91 6.47 21.63
C GLY A 72 -9.45 7.80 21.01
N PRO A 73 -8.62 7.77 19.95
CA PRO A 73 -8.16 8.98 19.27
C PRO A 73 -9.34 9.86 18.85
N ASN A 74 -9.34 11.13 19.27
CA ASN A 74 -10.47 12.05 19.01
C ASN A 74 -10.04 13.50 18.69
N ARG A 75 -8.74 13.84 18.80
CA ARG A 75 -8.27 15.23 18.69
C ARG A 75 -7.61 15.58 17.36
N VAL A 76 -7.02 14.61 16.65
CA VAL A 76 -6.29 14.84 15.41
C VAL A 76 -7.23 14.67 14.23
N GLY A 77 -7.66 15.79 13.64
CA GLY A 77 -8.66 15.83 12.58
C GLY A 77 -10.08 15.49 13.05
N PRO A 78 -11.06 15.43 12.11
CA PRO A 78 -12.43 15.07 12.46
C PRO A 78 -12.47 13.69 13.10
N PHE A 79 -12.97 13.63 14.35
CA PHE A 79 -13.10 12.38 15.11
C PHE A 79 -11.81 11.55 15.25
N GLY A 80 -10.62 12.16 15.10
CA GLY A 80 -9.33 11.46 15.22
C GLY A 80 -8.92 10.61 13.99
N PHE A 81 -9.56 10.81 12.85
CA PHE A 81 -9.23 10.05 11.63
C PHE A 81 -7.84 10.36 11.06
N LEU A 82 -7.27 11.52 11.34
CA LEU A 82 -5.92 11.90 10.90
C LEU A 82 -4.81 11.41 11.85
N GLN A 83 -5.14 10.65 12.88
CA GLN A 83 -4.16 10.12 13.82
C GLN A 83 -3.08 9.24 13.15
N PRO A 84 -3.41 8.31 12.22
CA PRO A 84 -2.39 7.51 11.54
C PRO A 84 -1.39 8.35 10.74
N LEU A 85 -1.85 9.44 10.14
CA LEU A 85 -0.98 10.37 9.41
C LEU A 85 0.00 11.09 10.38
N ALA A 86 -0.52 11.55 11.52
CA ALA A 86 0.32 12.17 12.54
C ALA A 86 1.35 11.19 13.12
N ASP A 87 0.96 9.95 13.36
CA ASP A 87 1.85 8.89 13.82
C ASP A 87 2.93 8.57 12.77
N GLY A 88 2.57 8.56 11.48
CA GLY A 88 3.51 8.38 10.36
C GLY A 88 4.54 9.49 10.29
N ILE A 89 4.12 10.76 10.32
CA ILE A 89 5.02 11.92 10.31
C ILE A 89 5.94 11.89 11.54
N LYS A 90 5.40 11.58 12.72
CA LYS A 90 6.21 11.45 13.93
C LYS A 90 7.27 10.36 13.81
N SER A 91 6.93 9.23 13.20
CA SER A 91 7.89 8.13 12.99
C SER A 91 9.02 8.51 12.04
N LEU A 92 8.73 9.29 11.01
CA LEU A 92 9.74 9.76 10.05
C LEU A 92 10.69 10.82 10.65
N THR A 93 10.21 11.60 11.61
CA THR A 93 11.01 12.67 12.27
C THR A 93 11.73 12.20 13.52
N LYS A 94 11.46 10.96 13.97
CA LYS A 94 12.07 10.40 15.15
C LYS A 94 13.53 10.00 14.88
N GLU A 95 14.41 10.21 15.86
CA GLU A 95 15.81 9.78 15.76
C GLU A 95 15.94 8.26 15.61
N ASN A 96 16.91 7.83 14.82
CA ASN A 96 17.22 6.43 14.61
C ASN A 96 18.28 5.99 15.62
N ILE A 97 17.93 5.05 16.50
CA ILE A 97 18.83 4.52 17.53
C ILE A 97 19.30 3.14 17.07
N VAL A 98 20.59 3.04 16.74
CA VAL A 98 21.24 1.78 16.36
C VAL A 98 21.93 1.18 17.58
N PRO A 99 21.67 -0.09 17.96
CA PRO A 99 22.39 -0.76 19.04
C PRO A 99 23.90 -0.85 18.75
N LEU A 100 24.75 -0.68 19.79
CA LEU A 100 26.21 -0.68 19.65
C LEU A 100 26.78 -2.00 19.13
N ALA A 101 26.10 -3.12 19.41
CA ALA A 101 26.52 -4.46 18.99
C ALA A 101 25.89 -4.93 17.67
N ALA A 102 25.08 -4.08 17.01
CA ALA A 102 24.42 -4.45 15.76
C ALA A 102 25.38 -4.27 14.58
N ASP A 103 25.31 -5.20 13.61
CA ASP A 103 25.93 -5.01 12.30
C ASP A 103 25.12 -3.96 11.53
N GLN A 104 25.74 -2.81 11.27
CA GLN A 104 25.09 -1.66 10.64
C GLN A 104 24.53 -1.97 9.25
N LEU A 105 25.23 -2.84 8.48
CA LEU A 105 24.79 -3.19 7.13
C LEU A 105 23.51 -4.05 7.20
N VAL A 106 23.50 -5.06 8.06
CA VAL A 106 22.34 -5.94 8.25
C VAL A 106 21.16 -5.16 8.81
N TYR A 107 21.39 -4.29 9.79
CA TYR A 107 20.37 -3.44 10.39
C TYR A 107 19.69 -2.51 9.37
N VAL A 108 20.46 -1.90 8.45
CA VAL A 108 19.89 -1.03 7.40
C VAL A 108 19.20 -1.84 6.31
N LEU A 109 19.70 -3.04 5.98
CA LEU A 109 19.09 -3.89 4.95
C LEU A 109 17.77 -4.51 5.41
N ALA A 110 17.60 -4.82 6.68
CA ALA A 110 16.41 -5.46 7.21
C ALA A 110 15.11 -4.74 6.82
N PRO A 111 14.92 -3.43 7.11
CA PRO A 111 13.70 -2.72 6.71
C PRO A 111 13.55 -2.60 5.19
N VAL A 112 14.64 -2.53 4.43
CA VAL A 112 14.60 -2.49 2.96
C VAL A 112 14.05 -3.81 2.41
N VAL A 113 14.56 -4.94 2.87
CA VAL A 113 14.09 -6.27 2.48
C VAL A 113 12.60 -6.45 2.83
N LEU A 114 12.19 -6.00 4.02
CA LEU A 114 10.80 -6.05 4.45
C LEU A 114 9.88 -5.26 3.52
N VAL A 115 10.25 -4.03 3.20
CA VAL A 115 9.45 -3.16 2.34
C VAL A 115 9.37 -3.70 0.90
N VAL A 116 10.50 -4.18 0.35
CA VAL A 116 10.53 -4.76 -1.00
C VAL A 116 9.64 -6.02 -1.07
N ALA A 117 9.72 -6.91 -0.08
CA ALA A 117 8.89 -8.10 -0.03
C ALA A 117 7.40 -7.75 0.12
N ALA A 118 7.06 -6.75 0.95
CA ALA A 118 5.69 -6.27 1.10
C ALA A 118 5.13 -5.71 -0.22
N PHE A 119 5.88 -4.89 -0.93
CA PHE A 119 5.43 -4.37 -2.23
C PHE A 119 5.33 -5.47 -3.29
N ALA A 120 6.21 -6.46 -3.26
CA ALA A 120 6.15 -7.59 -4.18
C ALA A 120 4.84 -8.38 -4.02
N MET A 121 4.32 -8.54 -2.80
CA MET A 121 3.02 -9.19 -2.57
C MET A 121 1.86 -8.41 -3.21
N TYR A 122 1.89 -7.09 -3.18
CA TYR A 122 0.83 -6.28 -3.81
C TYR A 122 0.81 -6.41 -5.33
N ALA A 123 1.91 -6.80 -5.97
CA ALA A 123 1.97 -6.98 -7.41
C ALA A 123 1.02 -8.08 -7.93
N VAL A 124 0.68 -9.05 -7.10
CA VAL A 124 -0.15 -10.21 -7.45
C VAL A 124 -1.60 -10.06 -6.98
N LEU A 125 -1.87 -9.12 -6.05
CA LEU A 125 -3.21 -8.94 -5.50
C LEU A 125 -4.12 -8.18 -6.46
N PRO A 126 -5.25 -8.77 -6.89
CA PRO A 126 -6.26 -8.06 -7.69
C PRO A 126 -7.04 -7.10 -6.80
N ILE A 127 -6.96 -5.80 -7.06
CA ILE A 127 -7.72 -4.77 -6.33
C ILE A 127 -9.02 -4.43 -7.04
N GLY A 128 -9.09 -4.71 -8.32
CA GLY A 128 -10.27 -4.45 -9.14
C GLY A 128 -10.23 -5.20 -10.45
N ARG A 129 -11.31 -5.12 -11.23
CA ARG A 129 -11.35 -5.66 -12.58
C ARG A 129 -10.26 -5.00 -13.44
N ASN A 130 -9.34 -5.79 -13.99
CA ASN A 130 -8.20 -5.32 -14.79
C ASN A 130 -7.21 -4.40 -14.04
N MET A 131 -7.21 -4.42 -12.70
CA MET A 131 -6.23 -3.74 -11.86
C MET A 131 -5.34 -4.75 -11.13
N THR A 132 -4.63 -5.56 -11.90
CA THR A 132 -3.50 -6.38 -11.44
C THR A 132 -2.23 -5.87 -12.11
N LEU A 133 -1.15 -5.73 -11.36
CA LEU A 133 0.15 -5.36 -11.94
C LEU A 133 0.73 -6.49 -12.76
N THR A 134 0.63 -7.72 -12.27
CA THR A 134 1.12 -8.92 -12.95
C THR A 134 0.10 -10.05 -12.84
N ASN A 135 -0.13 -10.74 -13.95
CA ASN A 135 -0.95 -11.95 -13.95
C ASN A 135 -0.03 -13.17 -14.02
N LEU A 136 0.30 -13.71 -12.85
CA LEU A 136 1.15 -14.89 -12.72
C LEU A 136 0.29 -16.13 -12.54
N ASP A 137 0.53 -17.19 -13.31
CA ASP A 137 -0.16 -18.48 -13.18
C ASP A 137 0.03 -19.09 -11.79
N ALA A 138 1.18 -18.84 -11.15
CA ALA A 138 1.52 -19.29 -9.81
C ALA A 138 1.45 -18.15 -8.76
N GLY A 139 0.52 -17.21 -8.91
CA GLY A 139 0.42 -16.01 -8.06
C GLY A 139 0.33 -16.30 -6.57
N VAL A 140 -0.40 -17.35 -6.16
CA VAL A 140 -0.51 -17.77 -4.76
C VAL A 140 0.84 -18.24 -4.19
N LEU A 141 1.59 -19.01 -4.97
CA LEU A 141 2.93 -19.46 -4.55
C LEU A 141 3.90 -18.30 -4.41
N PHE A 142 3.83 -17.33 -5.35
CA PHE A 142 4.62 -16.10 -5.27
C PHE A 142 4.29 -15.29 -4.02
N PHE A 143 3.00 -15.16 -3.67
CA PHE A 143 2.56 -14.47 -2.46
C PHE A 143 3.16 -15.10 -1.20
N PHE A 144 3.11 -16.44 -1.07
CA PHE A 144 3.71 -17.14 0.07
C PHE A 144 5.23 -17.05 0.09
N ALA A 145 5.89 -17.10 -1.08
CA ALA A 145 7.33 -16.93 -1.16
C ALA A 145 7.76 -15.53 -0.70
N ALA A 146 7.07 -14.48 -1.14
CA ALA A 146 7.35 -13.10 -0.70
C ALA A 146 7.07 -12.91 0.80
N SER A 147 6.01 -13.55 1.34
CA SER A 147 5.71 -13.54 2.77
C SER A 147 6.84 -14.14 3.60
N SER A 148 7.44 -15.26 3.16
CA SER A 148 8.59 -15.88 3.84
C SER A 148 9.81 -14.96 3.90
N VAL A 149 10.03 -14.13 2.88
CA VAL A 149 11.11 -13.13 2.86
C VAL A 149 10.89 -12.03 3.90
N MET A 150 9.63 -11.67 4.19
CA MET A 150 9.32 -10.71 5.27
C MET A 150 9.74 -11.26 6.64
N GLU A 151 9.49 -12.54 6.92
CA GLU A 151 9.91 -13.15 8.18
C GLU A 151 11.44 -13.14 8.32
N LEU A 152 12.16 -13.42 7.22
CA LEU A 152 13.62 -13.33 7.22
C LEU A 152 14.11 -11.93 7.58
N SER A 153 13.46 -10.88 7.10
CA SER A 153 13.84 -9.49 7.40
C SER A 153 13.70 -9.15 8.89
N ILE A 154 12.71 -9.74 9.57
CA ILE A 154 12.52 -9.57 11.03
C ILE A 154 13.67 -10.22 11.82
N PHE A 155 14.18 -11.35 11.36
CA PHE A 155 15.34 -11.99 11.98
C PHE A 155 16.66 -11.23 11.73
N MET A 156 16.71 -10.40 10.69
CA MET A 156 17.88 -9.55 10.38
C MET A 156 17.93 -8.30 11.25
N ALA A 157 16.80 -7.84 11.80
CA ALA A 157 16.70 -6.63 12.61
C ALA A 157 16.96 -6.89 14.07
#